data_15e45e839af9463e9847163918bf56e3
#
_entry.id   15e45e839af9463e9847163918bf56e3
#
_cell.length_a   1.000
_cell.length_b   1.000
_cell.length_c   1.000
_cell.angle_alpha   90.00
_cell.angle_beta   90.00
_cell.angle_gamma   90.00
#
_symmetry.space_group_name_H-M   'P 1'
#
loop_
_entity.id
_entity.type
_entity.pdbx_description
1 polymer ?
#
loop_
_entity_poly.entity_id
_entity_poly.type
_entity_poly.pdbx_seq_one_letter_code
_entity_poly.pdbx_strand_id
1 'polypeptide(L)'
;MVYVLQSLKNKQLYVGFTENLDERFLAHNRGEVSSTKAYCPWEYVFYETYINKADALRREQYFKTTAGKRALKLMLRETLRR
;
A
#
# COMPACT_ATOMS: atom_id res chain seq x y z
N MET A 1 10.75 1.68 1.22
CA MET A 1 9.92 0.68 0.53
C MET A 1 8.56 1.25 0.19
N VAL A 2 8.11 0.97 -1.03
CA VAL A 2 6.73 1.27 -1.42
C VAL A 2 5.88 0.06 -1.07
N TYR A 3 4.73 0.26 -0.44
CA TYR A 3 3.87 -0.84 -0.05
C TYR A 3 2.42 -0.55 -0.44
N VAL A 4 1.66 -1.62 -0.62
CA VAL A 4 0.23 -1.54 -0.89
C VAL A 4 -0.48 -2.45 0.10
N LEU A 5 -1.48 -1.88 0.78
CA LEU A 5 -2.35 -2.59 1.71
C LEU A 5 -3.73 -2.73 1.09
N GLN A 6 -4.45 -3.77 1.46
CA GLN A 6 -5.86 -3.93 1.12
C GLN A 6 -6.68 -3.98 2.40
N SER A 7 -7.75 -3.20 2.46
CA SER A 7 -8.68 -3.25 3.59
C SER A 7 -9.46 -4.56 3.56
N LEU A 8 -9.52 -5.24 4.68
CA LEU A 8 -10.37 -6.44 4.83
C LEU A 8 -11.84 -6.04 5.03
N LYS A 9 -12.08 -4.76 5.32
CA LYS A 9 -13.44 -4.24 5.53
C LYS A 9 -14.13 -3.88 4.22
N ASN A 10 -13.44 -3.20 3.29
CA ASN A 10 -14.06 -2.72 2.05
C ASN A 10 -13.28 -3.00 0.78
N LYS A 11 -12.16 -3.74 0.88
CA LYS A 11 -11.31 -4.14 -0.25
C LYS A 11 -10.57 -3.00 -0.96
N GLN A 12 -10.63 -1.78 -0.45
CA GLN A 12 -9.87 -0.67 -1.02
C GLN A 12 -8.37 -0.86 -0.84
N LEU A 13 -7.60 -0.30 -1.75
CA LEU A 13 -6.14 -0.34 -1.71
C LEU A 13 -5.61 0.98 -1.14
N TYR A 14 -4.53 0.88 -0.37
CA TYR A 14 -3.81 2.04 0.13
C TYR A 14 -2.34 1.90 -0.25
N VAL A 15 -1.79 2.94 -0.86
CA VAL A 15 -0.38 2.99 -1.28
C VAL A 15 0.39 3.90 -0.33
N GLY A 16 1.53 3.44 0.16
CA GLY A 16 2.35 4.22 1.06
C GLY A 16 3.84 3.96 0.87
N PHE A 17 4.63 4.73 1.60
CA PHE A 17 6.08 4.58 1.66
C PHE A 17 6.50 4.46 3.12
N THR A 18 7.44 3.56 3.41
CA THR A 18 8.03 3.45 4.74
C THR A 18 9.44 2.88 4.64
N GLU A 19 10.25 3.18 5.63
CA GLU A 19 11.56 2.55 5.81
C GLU A 19 11.49 1.35 6.74
N ASN A 20 10.34 1.15 7.41
CA ASN A 20 10.11 0.01 8.30
C ASN A 20 8.69 -0.54 8.09
N LEU A 21 8.57 -1.62 7.31
CA LEU A 21 7.28 -2.24 6.99
C LEU A 21 6.54 -2.75 8.21
N ASP A 22 7.23 -3.43 9.13
CA ASP A 22 6.58 -4.04 10.29
C ASP A 22 5.94 -2.99 11.19
N GLU A 23 6.69 -1.94 11.49
CA GLU A 23 6.23 -0.86 12.35
C GLU A 23 5.05 -0.12 11.70
N ARG A 24 5.15 0.16 10.41
CA ARG A 24 4.10 0.87 9.67
C ARG A 24 2.82 0.05 9.57
N PHE A 25 2.96 -1.25 9.32
CA PHE A 25 1.82 -2.16 9.27
C PHE A 25 1.06 -2.19 10.61
N LEU A 26 1.81 -2.28 11.71
CA LEU A 26 1.20 -2.23 13.04
C LEU A 26 0.47 -0.91 13.27
N ALA A 27 1.06 0.21 12.86
CA ALA A 27 0.43 1.52 13.02
C ALA A 27 -0.90 1.60 12.27
N HIS A 28 -0.96 1.10 11.04
CA HIS A 28 -2.22 1.07 10.28
C HIS A 28 -3.29 0.24 11.01
N ASN A 29 -2.92 -0.93 11.51
CA ASN A 29 -3.88 -1.85 12.14
C ASN A 29 -4.26 -1.46 13.56
N ARG A 30 -3.50 -0.57 14.19
CA ARG A 30 -3.87 0.02 15.50
C ARG A 30 -4.76 1.25 15.35
N GLY A 31 -5.06 1.66 14.11
CA GLY A 31 -5.85 2.87 13.87
C GLY A 31 -5.09 4.16 14.12
N GLU A 32 -3.75 4.12 14.10
CA GLU A 32 -2.90 5.28 14.38
C GLU A 32 -2.65 6.17 13.16
N VAL A 33 -3.07 5.71 11.98
CA VAL A 33 -2.91 6.47 10.72
C VAL A 33 -4.29 7.00 10.32
N SER A 34 -4.45 8.33 10.36
CA SER A 34 -5.77 8.95 10.15
C SER A 34 -6.44 8.55 8.86
N SER A 35 -5.68 8.41 7.77
CA SER A 35 -6.25 8.10 6.45
C SER A 35 -6.73 6.66 6.32
N THR A 36 -6.31 5.75 7.20
CA THR A 36 -6.63 4.33 7.08
C THR A 36 -7.42 3.76 8.27
N LYS A 37 -7.52 4.50 9.37
CA LYS A 37 -8.11 3.97 10.60
C LYS A 37 -9.56 3.51 10.45
N ALA A 38 -10.33 4.16 9.59
CA ALA A 38 -11.75 3.84 9.41
C ALA A 38 -11.97 2.49 8.69
N TYR A 39 -10.95 1.96 8.04
CA TYR A 39 -11.07 0.77 7.19
C TYR A 39 -10.21 -0.39 7.65
N CYS A 40 -9.74 -0.35 8.89
CA CYS A 40 -9.02 -1.48 9.52
C CYS A 40 -9.93 -2.71 9.58
N PRO A 41 -9.35 -3.91 9.55
CA PRO A 41 -7.93 -4.21 9.45
C PRO A 41 -7.42 -4.20 8.02
N TRP A 42 -6.12 -4.06 7.87
CA TRP A 42 -5.43 -4.06 6.59
C TRP A 42 -4.47 -5.24 6.50
N GLU A 43 -4.19 -5.69 5.28
CA GLU A 43 -3.14 -6.67 5.04
C GLU A 43 -2.28 -6.25 3.86
N TYR A 44 -1.03 -6.71 3.84
CA TYR A 44 -0.15 -6.45 2.71
C TYR A 44 -0.61 -7.26 1.50
N VAL A 45 -0.61 -6.62 0.34
CA VAL A 45 -0.81 -7.31 -0.94
C VAL A 45 0.41 -7.14 -1.83
N PHE A 46 1.29 -6.18 -1.54
CA PHE A 46 2.45 -5.90 -2.37
C PHE A 46 3.41 -4.98 -1.65
N TYR A 47 4.69 -5.18 -1.87
CA TYR A 47 5.69 -4.17 -1.54
C TYR A 47 6.90 -4.33 -2.46
N GLU A 48 7.64 -3.24 -2.65
CA GLU A 48 8.88 -3.25 -3.41
C GLU A 48 9.91 -2.34 -2.75
N THR A 49 11.17 -2.74 -2.88
CA THR A 49 12.28 -2.05 -2.24
C THR A 49 13.12 -1.34 -3.29
N TYR A 50 13.48 -0.11 -3.01
CA TYR A 50 14.39 0.69 -3.84
C TYR A 50 15.60 1.05 -3.01
N ILE A 51 16.77 1.00 -3.63
CA ILE A 51 18.00 1.41 -2.98
C ILE A 51 18.01 2.93 -2.76
N ASN A 52 17.53 3.67 -3.76
CA ASN A 52 17.45 5.13 -3.67
C ASN A 52 16.04 5.56 -3.27
N LYS A 53 15.95 6.33 -2.19
CA LYS A 53 14.67 6.81 -1.65
C LYS A 53 13.88 7.64 -2.66
N ALA A 54 14.57 8.46 -3.47
CA ALA A 54 13.88 9.29 -4.47
C ALA A 54 13.13 8.44 -5.50
N ASP A 55 13.70 7.31 -5.89
CA ASP A 55 13.05 6.38 -6.81
C ASP A 55 11.80 5.76 -6.16
N ALA A 56 11.90 5.40 -4.89
CA ALA A 56 10.76 4.86 -4.15
C ALA A 56 9.62 5.87 -4.04
N LEU A 57 9.94 7.12 -3.71
CA LEU A 57 8.93 8.17 -3.57
C LEU A 57 8.24 8.47 -4.90
N ARG A 58 9.00 8.44 -6.00
CA ARG A 58 8.41 8.63 -7.34
C ARG A 58 7.47 7.50 -7.68
N ARG A 59 7.83 6.26 -7.34
CA ARG A 59 6.99 5.09 -7.56
C ARG A 59 5.71 5.15 -6.75
N GLU A 60 5.79 5.57 -5.50
CA GLU A 60 4.62 5.77 -4.65
C GLU A 60 3.66 6.77 -5.27
N GLN A 61 4.17 7.90 -5.75
CA GLN A 61 3.34 8.91 -6.41
C GLN A 61 2.68 8.37 -7.67
N TYR A 62 3.42 7.59 -8.46
CA TYR A 62 2.86 6.97 -9.67
C TYR A 62 1.66 6.07 -9.33
N PHE A 63 1.78 5.23 -8.31
CA PHE A 63 0.70 4.33 -7.93
C PHE A 63 -0.54 5.06 -7.40
N LYS A 64 -0.40 6.33 -7.04
CA LYS A 64 -1.55 7.15 -6.60
C LYS A 64 -2.26 7.82 -7.76
N THR A 65 -1.69 7.77 -8.97
CA THR A 65 -2.36 8.28 -10.18
C THR A 65 -3.37 7.26 -10.69
N THR A 66 -4.29 7.71 -11.56
CA THR A 66 -5.25 6.81 -12.20
C THR A 66 -4.56 5.70 -12.99
N ALA A 67 -3.53 6.06 -13.76
CA ALA A 67 -2.76 5.08 -14.54
C ALA A 67 -2.05 4.08 -13.63
N GLY A 68 -1.45 4.56 -12.53
CA GLY A 68 -0.75 3.71 -11.58
C GLY A 68 -1.69 2.76 -10.84
N LYS A 69 -2.88 3.23 -10.47
CA LYS A 69 -3.89 2.37 -9.84
C LYS A 69 -4.34 1.26 -10.77
N ARG A 70 -4.49 1.57 -12.05
CA ARG A 70 -4.84 0.58 -13.08
C ARG A 70 -3.71 -0.43 -13.23
N ALA A 71 -2.46 0.04 -13.25
CA ALA A 71 -1.29 -0.82 -13.31
C ALA A 71 -1.22 -1.77 -12.12
N LEU A 72 -1.48 -1.28 -10.91
CA LEU A 72 -1.49 -2.11 -9.70
C LEU A 72 -2.51 -3.23 -9.80
N LYS A 73 -3.71 -2.95 -10.27
CA LYS A 73 -4.75 -3.97 -10.39
C LYS A 73 -4.34 -5.06 -11.38
N LEU A 74 -3.65 -4.71 -12.45
CA LEU A 74 -3.14 -5.68 -13.41
C LEU A 74 -1.96 -6.47 -12.83
N MET A 75 -1.04 -5.79 -12.15
CA MET A 75 0.12 -6.43 -11.52
C MET A 75 -0.30 -7.43 -10.46
N LEU A 76 -1.34 -7.10 -9.70
CA LEU A 76 -1.79 -7.87 -8.55
C LEU A 76 -3.07 -8.67 -8.82
N ARG A 77 -3.42 -8.88 -10.09
CA ARG A 77 -4.68 -9.53 -10.45
C ARG A 77 -4.90 -10.89 -9.77
N GLU A 78 -3.85 -11.66 -9.60
CA GLU A 78 -3.95 -12.95 -8.91
C GLU A 78 -4.06 -12.77 -7.39
N THR A 79 -3.28 -11.84 -6.84
CA THR A 79 -3.29 -11.51 -5.41
C THR A 79 -4.66 -10.99 -4.97
N LEU A 80 -5.27 -10.14 -5.79
CA LEU A 80 -6.54 -9.49 -5.45
C LEU A 80 -7.77 -10.34 -5.75
N ARG A 81 -7.58 -11.50 -6.34
CA ARG A 81 -8.67 -12.41 -6.71
C ARG A 81 -9.28 -13.13 -5.51
N ARG A 82 -8.62 -13.17 -4.40
CA ARG A 82 -9.03 -13.90 -3.19
C ARG A 82 -10.24 -13.28 -2.47
#